data_268aa825089f5d97c5b62863412f1f42
#
_entry.id   268aa825089f5d97c5b62863412f1f42
#
_cell.length_a   1.000
_cell.length_b   1.000
_cell.length_c   1.000
_cell.angle_alpha   90.00
_cell.angle_beta   90.00
_cell.angle_gamma   90.00
#
_symmetry.space_group_name_H-M   'P 1'
#
loop_
_entity.id
_entity.type
_entity.pdbx_description
1 polymer ?
#
loop_
_entity_poly.entity_id
_entity_poly.type
_entity_poly.pdbx_seq_one_letter_code
_entity_poly.pdbx_strand_id
1 'polypeptide(L)'
;MAHILIIDDDQDILRLLEFSFKRSGHSVSISSNGEQGLAQAEIENPDLIICDVMMPKMTGYDFCRQARTKPDLKDTPIVIFSARFQPIDRQTALDAGATDYLAKTVAPDELVGRIEELLPKVTPPTLGGTVGLFSMKGGTGVTSLAVNLAIALTLAHKAGAVLADLALVGGHSALMLGVRPTSSLPKLLSTGEPQFTTEMVQPYLVKHSSGVQLLASLPAFSEAVAPPDRLESLVQCLKSSFDFTVLDVPHLLEPQFSALLPLLDKIVLVL
;
A
#
# COMPACT_ATOMS: atom_id res chain seq x y z
N MET A 1 7.35 7.15 -8.28
CA MET A 1 8.45 8.12 -8.12
C MET A 1 9.20 7.72 -6.86
N ALA A 2 10.45 7.33 -6.96
CA ALA A 2 11.29 6.89 -5.83
C ALA A 2 12.48 7.84 -5.66
N HIS A 3 13.04 7.89 -4.46
CA HIS A 3 14.26 8.63 -4.15
C HIS A 3 15.46 7.69 -4.17
N ILE A 4 16.40 7.93 -5.07
CA ILE A 4 17.59 7.10 -5.28
C ILE A 4 18.84 7.89 -4.87
N LEU A 5 19.64 7.34 -3.97
CA LEU A 5 20.96 7.88 -3.63
C LEU A 5 22.03 7.13 -4.43
N ILE A 6 22.88 7.88 -5.14
CA ILE A 6 23.99 7.34 -5.93
C ILE A 6 25.31 7.78 -5.31
N ILE A 7 26.19 6.82 -5.04
CA ILE A 7 27.48 7.04 -4.38
C ILE A 7 28.59 6.48 -5.27
N ASP A 8 29.40 7.35 -5.84
CA ASP A 8 30.51 7.01 -6.73
C ASP A 8 31.55 8.13 -6.68
N ASP A 9 32.83 7.82 -6.72
CA ASP A 9 33.89 8.85 -6.76
C ASP A 9 34.10 9.42 -8.18
N ASP A 10 33.57 8.77 -9.21
CA ASP A 10 33.58 9.22 -10.60
C ASP A 10 32.42 10.18 -10.89
N GLN A 11 32.73 11.45 -11.12
CA GLN A 11 31.76 12.51 -11.41
C GLN A 11 30.99 12.30 -12.72
N ASP A 12 31.60 11.64 -13.71
CA ASP A 12 30.94 11.39 -14.99
C ASP A 12 29.89 10.27 -14.85
N ILE A 13 30.17 9.25 -14.05
CA ILE A 13 29.20 8.22 -13.67
C ILE A 13 28.05 8.82 -12.87
N LEU A 14 28.34 9.66 -11.87
CA LEU A 14 27.29 10.35 -11.09
C LEU A 14 26.34 11.14 -11.99
N ARG A 15 26.88 11.97 -12.91
CA ARG A 15 26.07 12.75 -13.86
C ARG A 15 25.25 11.89 -14.81
N LEU A 16 25.86 10.84 -15.35
CA LEU A 16 25.17 9.91 -16.26
C LEU A 16 23.96 9.24 -15.59
N LEU A 17 24.17 8.69 -14.38
CA LEU A 17 23.13 8.01 -13.63
C LEU A 17 22.07 8.98 -13.13
N GLU A 18 22.46 10.14 -12.61
CA GLU A 18 21.53 11.19 -12.21
C GLU A 18 20.59 11.59 -13.37
N PHE A 19 21.15 11.83 -14.55
CA PHE A 19 20.37 12.15 -15.74
C PHE A 19 19.41 11.02 -16.13
N SER A 20 19.91 9.76 -16.13
CA SER A 20 19.12 8.59 -16.54
C SER A 20 17.93 8.36 -15.60
N PHE A 21 18.15 8.39 -14.28
CA PHE A 21 17.07 8.17 -13.31
C PHE A 21 16.10 9.34 -13.23
N LYS A 22 16.57 10.60 -13.35
CA LYS A 22 15.67 11.76 -13.44
C LYS A 22 14.78 11.71 -14.68
N ARG A 23 15.32 11.27 -15.82
CA ARG A 23 14.55 11.08 -17.06
C ARG A 23 13.45 10.02 -16.88
N SER A 24 13.68 9.01 -16.05
CA SER A 24 12.70 7.96 -15.72
C SER A 24 11.73 8.36 -14.60
N GLY A 25 11.77 9.61 -14.13
CA GLY A 25 10.80 10.14 -13.17
C GLY A 25 11.14 9.90 -11.69
N HIS A 26 12.40 9.57 -11.37
CA HIS A 26 12.86 9.42 -9.99
C HIS A 26 13.49 10.72 -9.46
N SER A 27 13.47 10.91 -8.14
CA SER A 27 14.32 11.90 -7.47
C SER A 27 15.69 11.28 -7.18
N VAL A 28 16.76 12.05 -7.35
CA VAL A 28 18.12 11.54 -7.24
C VAL A 28 18.95 12.48 -6.39
N SER A 29 19.65 11.91 -5.42
CA SER A 29 20.73 12.51 -4.67
C SER A 29 22.05 11.83 -5.03
N ILE A 30 23.14 12.58 -5.00
CA ILE A 30 24.48 12.07 -5.34
C ILE A 30 25.47 12.33 -4.22
N SER A 31 26.43 11.43 -4.03
CA SER A 31 27.56 11.60 -3.12
C SER A 31 28.84 11.10 -3.77
N SER A 32 29.96 11.77 -3.53
CA SER A 32 31.25 11.44 -4.13
C SER A 32 32.11 10.51 -3.28
N ASN A 33 31.66 10.06 -2.13
CA ASN A 33 32.35 9.08 -1.28
C ASN A 33 31.42 8.40 -0.29
N GLY A 34 31.87 7.25 0.25
CA GLY A 34 31.03 6.42 1.11
C GLY A 34 30.66 7.05 2.46
N GLU A 35 31.58 7.84 3.09
CA GLU A 35 31.29 8.48 4.39
C GLU A 35 30.17 9.52 4.28
N GLN A 36 30.28 10.39 3.26
CA GLN A 36 29.26 11.39 2.97
C GLN A 36 27.93 10.72 2.54
N GLY A 37 28.02 9.70 1.70
CA GLY A 37 26.86 8.93 1.26
C GLY A 37 26.11 8.28 2.43
N LEU A 38 26.81 7.75 3.42
CA LEU A 38 26.20 7.16 4.60
C LEU A 38 25.47 8.22 5.44
N ALA A 39 26.13 9.37 5.70
CA ALA A 39 25.52 10.47 6.43
C ALA A 39 24.29 11.04 5.70
N GLN A 40 24.35 11.15 4.38
CA GLN A 40 23.26 11.60 3.54
C GLN A 40 22.11 10.60 3.54
N ALA A 41 22.39 9.30 3.46
CA ALA A 41 21.40 8.25 3.52
C ALA A 41 20.59 8.25 4.83
N GLU A 42 21.24 8.52 5.97
CA GLU A 42 20.58 8.62 7.28
C GLU A 42 19.63 9.82 7.37
N ILE A 43 19.92 10.90 6.65
CA ILE A 43 19.09 12.13 6.66
C ILE A 43 17.92 12.01 5.67
N GLU A 44 18.21 11.50 4.47
CA GLU A 44 17.27 11.54 3.34
C GLU A 44 16.38 10.29 3.25
N ASN A 45 16.78 9.19 3.92
CA ASN A 45 16.06 7.91 3.88
C ASN A 45 15.68 7.48 2.45
N PRO A 46 16.66 7.21 1.56
CA PRO A 46 16.38 6.87 0.17
C PRO A 46 15.66 5.53 0.03
N ASP A 47 14.84 5.40 -1.01
CA ASP A 47 14.14 4.16 -1.34
C ASP A 47 15.09 3.08 -1.89
N LEU A 48 16.25 3.49 -2.46
CA LEU A 48 17.30 2.61 -2.94
C LEU A 48 18.64 3.35 -3.00
N ILE A 49 19.73 2.63 -2.77
CA ILE A 49 21.10 3.15 -2.84
C ILE A 49 21.86 2.39 -3.93
N ILE A 50 22.52 3.14 -4.83
CA ILE A 50 23.51 2.61 -5.77
C ILE A 50 24.89 3.05 -5.27
N CYS A 51 25.81 2.10 -5.07
CA CYS A 51 27.11 2.39 -4.47
C CYS A 51 28.23 1.72 -5.25
N ASP A 52 29.26 2.50 -5.61
CA ASP A 52 30.47 1.92 -6.16
C ASP A 52 31.28 1.17 -5.09
N VAL A 53 32.06 0.19 -5.51
CA VAL A 53 32.96 -0.58 -4.63
C VAL A 53 34.21 0.21 -4.30
N MET A 54 34.85 0.82 -5.30
CA MET A 54 36.21 1.33 -5.22
C MET A 54 36.22 2.83 -4.94
N MET A 55 35.87 3.23 -3.73
CA MET A 55 35.92 4.63 -3.31
C MET A 55 37.02 4.90 -2.28
N PRO A 56 37.55 6.14 -2.24
CA PRO A 56 38.48 6.55 -1.20
C PRO A 56 37.86 6.46 0.20
N LYS A 57 38.68 6.11 1.21
CA LYS A 57 38.32 6.03 2.64
C LYS A 57 37.37 4.92 3.03
N MET A 58 36.26 4.73 2.33
CA MET A 58 35.25 3.72 2.63
C MET A 58 34.88 2.99 1.34
N THR A 59 35.09 1.67 1.33
CA THR A 59 34.65 0.84 0.19
C THR A 59 33.12 0.64 0.19
N GLY A 60 32.54 0.31 -0.99
CA GLY A 60 31.13 0.00 -1.06
C GLY A 60 30.71 -1.17 -0.18
N TYR A 61 31.61 -2.13 0.05
CA TYR A 61 31.35 -3.23 0.98
C TYR A 61 31.30 -2.76 2.45
N ASP A 62 32.16 -1.82 2.83
CA ASP A 62 32.15 -1.24 4.18
C ASP A 62 30.91 -0.36 4.37
N PHE A 63 30.51 0.36 3.32
CA PHE A 63 29.26 1.11 3.30
C PHE A 63 28.07 0.18 3.56
N CYS A 64 27.95 -0.94 2.84
CA CYS A 64 26.88 -1.92 3.05
C CYS A 64 26.85 -2.42 4.50
N ARG A 65 27.99 -2.85 5.05
CA ARG A 65 28.05 -3.33 6.45
C ARG A 65 27.58 -2.26 7.43
N GLN A 66 28.02 -1.02 7.27
CA GLN A 66 27.64 0.07 8.16
C GLN A 66 26.16 0.44 7.99
N ALA A 67 25.65 0.53 6.77
CA ALA A 67 24.24 0.80 6.52
C ALA A 67 23.32 -0.25 7.18
N ARG A 68 23.69 -1.54 7.16
CA ARG A 68 22.92 -2.62 7.81
C ARG A 68 22.89 -2.54 9.34
N THR A 69 23.80 -1.77 9.95
CA THR A 69 23.75 -1.50 11.41
C THR A 69 22.79 -0.36 11.78
N LYS A 70 22.35 0.44 10.81
CA LYS A 70 21.47 1.59 11.03
C LYS A 70 20.01 1.16 10.96
N PRO A 71 19.16 1.49 11.98
CA PRO A 71 17.76 1.08 12.01
C PRO A 71 16.97 1.51 10.76
N ASP A 72 17.22 2.72 10.25
CA ASP A 72 16.47 3.31 9.14
C ASP A 72 16.95 2.80 7.77
N LEU A 73 18.16 2.22 7.68
CA LEU A 73 18.76 1.74 6.43
C LEU A 73 18.88 0.22 6.35
N LYS A 74 18.52 -0.50 7.41
CA LYS A 74 18.71 -1.96 7.49
C LYS A 74 18.00 -2.73 6.37
N ASP A 75 16.83 -2.23 5.95
CA ASP A 75 15.97 -2.85 4.93
C ASP A 75 16.05 -2.12 3.57
N THR A 76 16.72 -0.96 3.48
CA THR A 76 16.87 -0.21 2.23
C THR A 76 17.68 -1.04 1.21
N PRO A 77 17.17 -1.26 -0.01
CA PRO A 77 17.93 -1.93 -1.05
C PRO A 77 19.22 -1.19 -1.38
N ILE A 78 20.34 -1.93 -1.38
CA ILE A 78 21.67 -1.42 -1.75
C ILE A 78 22.18 -2.23 -2.93
N VAL A 79 22.42 -1.57 -4.05
CA VAL A 79 22.96 -2.19 -5.26
C VAL A 79 24.42 -1.73 -5.40
N ILE A 80 25.33 -2.69 -5.41
CA ILE A 80 26.72 -2.42 -5.75
C ILE A 80 26.84 -2.29 -7.27
N PHE A 81 27.43 -1.20 -7.75
CA PHE A 81 27.66 -0.90 -9.15
C PHE A 81 29.14 -0.74 -9.42
N SER A 82 29.79 -1.73 -10.03
CA SER A 82 31.25 -1.80 -10.08
C SER A 82 31.82 -2.13 -11.45
N ALA A 83 33.03 -1.64 -11.72
CA ALA A 83 33.78 -2.02 -12.92
C ALA A 83 34.30 -3.47 -12.85
N ARG A 84 34.40 -4.07 -11.67
CA ARG A 84 34.74 -5.47 -11.49
C ARG A 84 33.50 -6.32 -11.57
N PHE A 85 33.60 -7.47 -12.23
CA PHE A 85 32.46 -8.40 -12.36
C PHE A 85 32.94 -9.84 -12.36
N GLN A 86 33.47 -10.27 -11.21
CA GLN A 86 33.80 -11.68 -10.98
C GLN A 86 32.76 -12.30 -10.03
N PRO A 87 32.50 -13.62 -10.13
CA PRO A 87 31.55 -14.29 -9.22
C PRO A 87 31.85 -14.08 -7.74
N ILE A 88 33.14 -13.99 -7.38
CA ILE A 88 33.59 -13.74 -6.01
C ILE A 88 33.25 -12.33 -5.52
N ASP A 89 33.31 -11.33 -6.41
CA ASP A 89 32.96 -9.95 -6.07
C ASP A 89 31.48 -9.83 -5.73
N ARG A 90 30.62 -10.51 -6.53
CA ARG A 90 29.17 -10.56 -6.26
C ARG A 90 28.87 -11.22 -4.92
N GLN A 91 29.50 -12.37 -4.62
CA GLN A 91 29.30 -13.04 -3.34
C GLN A 91 29.74 -12.16 -2.17
N THR A 92 30.90 -11.52 -2.29
CA THR A 92 31.42 -10.60 -1.26
C THR A 92 30.46 -9.43 -1.00
N ALA A 93 29.83 -8.89 -2.04
CA ALA A 93 28.84 -7.82 -1.90
C ALA A 93 27.60 -8.30 -1.14
N LEU A 94 27.06 -9.46 -1.51
CA LEU A 94 25.90 -10.05 -0.84
C LEU A 94 26.19 -10.36 0.63
N ASP A 95 27.36 -10.91 0.92
CA ASP A 95 27.83 -11.19 2.30
C ASP A 95 28.02 -9.90 3.12
N ALA A 96 28.33 -8.77 2.46
CA ALA A 96 28.40 -7.46 3.08
C ALA A 96 27.03 -6.83 3.31
N GLY A 97 25.94 -7.43 2.79
CA GLY A 97 24.59 -6.94 2.95
C GLY A 97 24.02 -6.17 1.74
N ALA A 98 24.68 -6.22 0.57
CA ALA A 98 24.10 -5.70 -0.66
C ALA A 98 22.88 -6.54 -1.09
N THR A 99 21.93 -5.89 -1.76
CA THR A 99 20.73 -6.53 -2.32
C THR A 99 21.04 -7.15 -3.68
N ASP A 100 21.84 -6.46 -4.51
CA ASP A 100 22.32 -6.96 -5.79
C ASP A 100 23.68 -6.36 -6.16
N TYR A 101 24.29 -6.91 -7.23
CA TYR A 101 25.59 -6.49 -7.76
C TYR A 101 25.50 -6.38 -9.28
N LEU A 102 25.78 -5.20 -9.82
CA LEU A 102 25.71 -4.89 -11.24
C LEU A 102 27.07 -4.38 -11.77
N ALA A 103 27.38 -4.72 -13.01
CA ALA A 103 28.59 -4.26 -13.66
C ALA A 103 28.40 -2.85 -14.25
N LYS A 104 29.38 -1.97 -14.15
CA LYS A 104 29.37 -0.64 -14.81
C LYS A 104 29.35 -0.70 -16.34
N THR A 105 29.44 -1.89 -16.92
CA THR A 105 29.30 -2.12 -18.37
C THR A 105 27.84 -2.26 -18.81
N VAL A 106 26.89 -2.35 -17.90
CA VAL A 106 25.45 -2.41 -18.20
C VAL A 106 25.01 -1.06 -18.80
N ALA A 107 24.19 -1.11 -19.85
CA ALA A 107 23.66 0.10 -20.47
C ALA A 107 22.74 0.88 -19.47
N PRO A 108 22.75 2.22 -19.50
CA PRO A 108 21.95 3.02 -18.55
C PRO A 108 20.47 2.66 -18.52
N ASP A 109 19.84 2.41 -19.65
CA ASP A 109 18.42 2.06 -19.72
C ASP A 109 18.15 0.66 -19.13
N GLU A 110 19.07 -0.30 -19.31
CA GLU A 110 19.00 -1.62 -18.68
C GLU A 110 19.21 -1.53 -17.16
N LEU A 111 20.16 -0.68 -16.71
CA LEU A 111 20.38 -0.41 -15.31
C LEU A 111 19.11 0.16 -14.66
N VAL A 112 18.47 1.15 -15.28
CA VAL A 112 17.22 1.74 -14.79
C VAL A 112 16.16 0.67 -14.62
N GLY A 113 15.93 -0.17 -15.64
CA GLY A 113 14.95 -1.27 -15.57
C GLY A 113 15.26 -2.23 -14.41
N ARG A 114 16.53 -2.59 -14.22
CA ARG A 114 16.96 -3.48 -13.13
C ARG A 114 16.78 -2.86 -11.75
N ILE A 115 17.06 -1.58 -11.61
CA ILE A 115 16.84 -0.84 -10.36
C ILE A 115 15.35 -0.70 -10.05
N GLU A 116 14.49 -0.46 -11.06
CA GLU A 116 13.04 -0.40 -10.89
C GLU A 116 12.43 -1.73 -10.42
N GLU A 117 13.03 -2.87 -10.80
CA GLU A 117 12.64 -4.19 -10.27
C GLU A 117 13.00 -4.38 -8.79
N LEU A 118 14.12 -3.77 -8.35
CA LEU A 118 14.67 -3.88 -6.99
C LEU A 118 14.16 -2.78 -6.06
N LEU A 119 13.72 -1.66 -6.61
CA LEU A 119 13.00 -0.68 -5.81
C LEU A 119 11.92 -1.43 -5.05
N PRO A 120 11.81 -1.19 -3.70
CA PRO A 120 10.64 -1.67 -3.04
C PRO A 120 9.51 -1.26 -3.97
N LYS A 121 8.81 -2.26 -4.53
CA LYS A 121 7.61 -1.92 -5.26
C LYS A 121 6.86 -1.08 -4.27
N VAL A 122 7.00 0.24 -4.38
CA VAL A 122 5.94 1.12 -3.95
C VAL A 122 4.81 0.57 -4.77
N THR A 123 4.15 -0.41 -4.20
CA THR A 123 2.76 -0.65 -4.50
C THR A 123 2.23 0.76 -4.40
N PRO A 124 1.89 1.42 -5.52
CA PRO A 124 1.43 2.83 -5.51
C PRO A 124 0.39 2.79 -4.43
N PRO A 125 0.52 3.61 -3.33
CA PRO A 125 -0.22 3.42 -2.08
C PRO A 125 -1.52 2.92 -2.56
N THR A 126 -1.79 1.63 -2.33
CA THR A 126 -2.67 0.82 -3.17
C THR A 126 -3.82 1.75 -3.38
N LEU A 127 -4.01 2.30 -4.65
CA LEU A 127 -5.02 3.30 -4.91
C LEU A 127 -6.29 2.62 -4.44
N GLY A 128 -6.33 2.43 -3.18
CA GLY A 128 -7.12 1.53 -2.41
C GLY A 128 -6.93 1.85 -0.95
N GLY A 129 -7.91 1.58 -0.17
CA GLY A 129 -7.86 1.75 1.28
C GLY A 129 -9.22 1.48 1.87
N THR A 130 -9.19 1.16 3.15
CA THR A 130 -10.40 0.93 3.92
C THR A 130 -10.73 2.19 4.70
N VAL A 131 -11.85 2.80 4.37
CA VAL A 131 -12.33 4.04 5.00
C VAL A 131 -13.59 3.73 5.81
N GLY A 132 -13.56 3.93 7.11
CA GLY A 132 -14.74 3.87 7.96
C GLY A 132 -15.35 5.25 8.17
N LEU A 133 -16.63 5.40 7.87
CA LEU A 133 -17.39 6.63 8.13
C LEU A 133 -18.37 6.38 9.28
N PHE A 134 -18.36 7.23 10.26
CA PHE A 134 -19.29 7.13 11.39
C PHE A 134 -19.59 8.48 12.02
N SER A 135 -20.62 8.52 12.84
CA SER A 135 -20.97 9.70 13.66
C SER A 135 -21.40 9.27 15.05
N MET A 136 -21.20 10.17 15.99
CA MET A 136 -21.71 10.04 17.35
C MET A 136 -23.20 10.44 17.46
N LYS A 137 -23.81 10.96 16.40
CA LYS A 137 -25.18 11.46 16.37
C LYS A 137 -25.89 10.99 15.10
N GLY A 138 -27.12 10.53 15.23
CA GLY A 138 -27.96 10.17 14.08
C GLY A 138 -28.31 11.36 13.21
N GLY A 139 -28.56 11.13 11.93
CA GLY A 139 -29.03 12.13 10.97
C GLY A 139 -27.95 13.08 10.42
N THR A 140 -26.66 12.83 10.68
CA THR A 140 -25.55 13.68 10.22
C THR A 140 -25.14 13.42 8.75
N GLY A 141 -25.75 12.45 8.08
CA GLY A 141 -25.48 12.18 6.66
C GLY A 141 -24.34 11.21 6.39
N VAL A 142 -23.93 10.38 7.36
CA VAL A 142 -22.85 9.37 7.20
C VAL A 142 -23.09 8.51 5.98
N THR A 143 -24.26 7.87 5.86
CA THR A 143 -24.63 7.03 4.71
C THR A 143 -24.55 7.80 3.39
N SER A 144 -25.05 9.06 3.37
CA SER A 144 -24.97 9.90 2.16
C SER A 144 -23.53 10.16 1.76
N LEU A 145 -22.65 10.45 2.73
CA LEU A 145 -21.23 10.67 2.48
C LEU A 145 -20.54 9.38 2.02
N ALA A 146 -20.83 8.23 2.67
CA ALA A 146 -20.27 6.94 2.31
C ALA A 146 -20.61 6.53 0.86
N VAL A 147 -21.88 6.67 0.48
CA VAL A 147 -22.37 6.40 -0.89
C VAL A 147 -21.64 7.28 -1.91
N ASN A 148 -21.59 8.59 -1.69
CA ASN A 148 -20.94 9.53 -2.61
C ASN A 148 -19.42 9.31 -2.66
N LEU A 149 -18.78 9.01 -1.54
CA LEU A 149 -17.36 8.69 -1.50
C LEU A 149 -17.05 7.43 -2.32
N ALA A 150 -17.79 6.35 -2.16
CA ALA A 150 -17.61 5.12 -2.92
C ALA A 150 -17.74 5.35 -4.43
N ILE A 151 -18.75 6.13 -4.85
CA ILE A 151 -18.94 6.51 -6.26
C ILE A 151 -17.76 7.36 -6.75
N ALA A 152 -17.35 8.37 -6.00
CA ALA A 152 -16.26 9.27 -6.36
C ALA A 152 -14.93 8.52 -6.52
N LEU A 153 -14.60 7.60 -5.60
CA LEU A 153 -13.40 6.77 -5.67
C LEU A 153 -13.41 5.89 -6.92
N THR A 154 -14.54 5.23 -7.22
CA THR A 154 -14.66 4.40 -8.42
C THR A 154 -14.47 5.21 -9.70
N LEU A 155 -15.09 6.38 -9.81
CA LEU A 155 -15.04 7.21 -11.01
C LEU A 155 -13.68 7.89 -11.19
N ALA A 156 -13.09 8.41 -10.11
CA ALA A 156 -11.83 9.14 -10.16
C ALA A 156 -10.64 8.22 -10.49
N HIS A 157 -10.64 7.00 -9.96
CA HIS A 157 -9.50 6.09 -10.07
C HIS A 157 -9.71 4.94 -11.06
N LYS A 158 -10.92 4.78 -11.62
CA LYS A 158 -11.31 3.62 -12.46
C LYS A 158 -11.01 2.28 -11.75
N ALA A 159 -11.13 2.28 -10.44
CA ALA A 159 -10.75 1.19 -9.55
C ALA A 159 -12.01 0.52 -8.97
N GLY A 160 -11.86 -0.73 -8.53
CA GLY A 160 -12.96 -1.46 -7.89
C GLY A 160 -13.22 -0.95 -6.48
N ALA A 161 -14.41 -0.39 -6.23
CA ALA A 161 -14.81 -0.01 -4.87
C ALA A 161 -16.01 -0.82 -4.38
N VAL A 162 -15.96 -1.21 -3.11
CA VAL A 162 -17.07 -1.79 -2.38
C VAL A 162 -17.55 -0.83 -1.29
N LEU A 163 -18.86 -0.66 -1.19
CA LEU A 163 -19.54 -0.03 -0.08
C LEU A 163 -20.19 -1.12 0.78
N ALA A 164 -19.79 -1.25 2.03
CA ALA A 164 -20.44 -2.13 2.98
C ALA A 164 -21.28 -1.31 3.98
N ASP A 165 -22.57 -1.52 3.93
CA ASP A 165 -23.53 -0.95 4.87
C ASP A 165 -23.58 -1.86 6.12
N LEU A 166 -22.90 -1.43 7.18
CA LEU A 166 -22.76 -2.22 8.41
C LEU A 166 -23.94 -2.02 9.39
N ALA A 167 -24.97 -1.28 9.02
CA ALA A 167 -26.20 -1.26 9.79
C ALA A 167 -26.83 -2.66 9.76
N LEU A 168 -26.90 -3.33 10.89
CA LEU A 168 -27.54 -4.67 10.98
C LEU A 168 -29.06 -4.60 10.80
N VAL A 169 -29.64 -3.44 11.07
CA VAL A 169 -31.06 -3.16 10.91
C VAL A 169 -31.23 -1.81 10.21
N GLY A 170 -32.05 -1.77 9.16
CA GLY A 170 -32.50 -0.51 8.57
C GLY A 170 -31.45 0.25 7.73
N GLY A 171 -30.54 -0.45 7.07
CA GLY A 171 -29.58 0.20 6.15
C GLY A 171 -30.25 0.94 4.99
N HIS A 172 -29.70 2.10 4.63
CA HIS A 172 -30.26 3.00 3.61
C HIS A 172 -29.41 3.12 2.34
N SER A 173 -28.21 2.53 2.31
CA SER A 173 -27.28 2.64 1.19
C SER A 173 -27.86 2.13 -0.13
N ALA A 174 -28.63 1.03 -0.09
CA ALA A 174 -29.32 0.48 -1.27
C ALA A 174 -30.37 1.44 -1.85
N LEU A 175 -31.14 2.09 -0.98
CA LEU A 175 -32.14 3.08 -1.39
C LEU A 175 -31.46 4.29 -2.06
N MET A 176 -30.39 4.80 -1.48
CA MET A 176 -29.62 5.94 -2.01
C MET A 176 -28.97 5.64 -3.36
N LEU A 177 -28.48 4.40 -3.56
CA LEU A 177 -27.94 3.95 -4.84
C LEU A 177 -29.03 3.56 -5.87
N GLY A 178 -30.30 3.50 -5.47
CA GLY A 178 -31.38 3.06 -6.35
C GLY A 178 -31.25 1.60 -6.80
N VAL A 179 -30.57 0.76 -6.02
CA VAL A 179 -30.39 -0.66 -6.33
C VAL A 179 -31.33 -1.53 -5.49
N ARG A 180 -31.60 -2.74 -5.98
CA ARG A 180 -32.46 -3.73 -5.29
C ARG A 180 -31.63 -4.97 -4.97
N PRO A 181 -31.03 -5.06 -3.77
CA PRO A 181 -30.29 -6.24 -3.35
C PRO A 181 -31.22 -7.45 -3.20
N THR A 182 -30.74 -8.61 -3.64
CA THR A 182 -31.43 -9.90 -3.44
C THR A 182 -30.98 -10.61 -2.18
N SER A 183 -29.93 -10.12 -1.56
CA SER A 183 -29.34 -10.66 -0.33
C SER A 183 -28.78 -9.53 0.54
N SER A 184 -28.38 -9.83 1.77
CA SER A 184 -28.00 -8.80 2.75
C SER A 184 -26.85 -9.22 3.63
N LEU A 185 -26.17 -8.24 4.24
CA LEU A 185 -25.13 -8.44 5.23
C LEU A 185 -25.59 -9.35 6.39
N PRO A 186 -26.74 -9.13 7.06
CA PRO A 186 -27.19 -10.04 8.12
C PRO A 186 -27.31 -11.50 7.67
N LYS A 187 -27.77 -11.74 6.44
CA LYS A 187 -27.88 -13.08 5.87
C LYS A 187 -26.48 -13.69 5.61
N LEU A 188 -25.52 -12.91 5.12
CA LEU A 188 -24.13 -13.35 4.98
C LEU A 188 -23.53 -13.71 6.33
N LEU A 189 -23.73 -12.87 7.35
CA LEU A 189 -23.23 -13.12 8.69
C LEU A 189 -23.86 -14.34 9.38
N SER A 190 -25.03 -14.80 8.93
CA SER A 190 -25.69 -15.99 9.47
C SER A 190 -25.22 -17.32 8.86
N THR A 191 -24.32 -17.33 7.87
CA THR A 191 -23.88 -18.56 7.17
C THR A 191 -23.09 -19.54 8.04
N GLY A 192 -22.64 -19.14 9.24
CA GLY A 192 -21.93 -20.03 10.17
C GLY A 192 -20.44 -20.24 9.88
N GLU A 193 -19.94 -19.84 8.72
CA GLU A 193 -18.54 -19.99 8.35
C GLU A 193 -17.63 -19.07 9.16
N PRO A 194 -16.47 -19.54 9.66
CA PRO A 194 -15.60 -18.75 10.54
C PRO A 194 -14.83 -17.65 9.78
N GLN A 195 -14.57 -17.84 8.50
CA GLN A 195 -13.85 -16.90 7.64
C GLN A 195 -14.60 -16.68 6.33
N PHE A 196 -14.47 -15.47 5.77
CA PHE A 196 -15.08 -15.13 4.48
C PHE A 196 -14.04 -15.18 3.36
N THR A 197 -14.46 -15.73 2.21
CA THR A 197 -13.70 -15.68 0.95
C THR A 197 -14.45 -14.82 -0.05
N THR A 198 -13.74 -14.39 -1.09
CA THR A 198 -14.33 -13.58 -2.18
C THR A 198 -15.51 -14.29 -2.83
N GLU A 199 -15.40 -15.61 -3.06
CA GLU A 199 -16.43 -16.42 -3.67
C GLU A 199 -17.71 -16.49 -2.82
N MET A 200 -17.55 -16.49 -1.50
CA MET A 200 -18.69 -16.50 -0.56
C MET A 200 -19.39 -15.14 -0.49
N VAL A 201 -18.65 -14.05 -0.59
CA VAL A 201 -19.18 -12.68 -0.49
C VAL A 201 -19.82 -12.23 -1.80
N GLN A 202 -19.26 -12.63 -2.94
CA GLN A 202 -19.68 -12.20 -4.28
C GLN A 202 -21.20 -12.30 -4.54
N PRO A 203 -21.94 -13.38 -4.17
CA PRO A 203 -23.37 -13.48 -4.37
C PRO A 203 -24.22 -12.49 -3.55
N TYR A 204 -23.61 -11.84 -2.55
CA TYR A 204 -24.26 -10.87 -1.69
C TYR A 204 -24.02 -9.42 -2.14
N LEU A 205 -23.17 -9.22 -3.14
CA LEU A 205 -22.87 -7.91 -3.70
C LEU A 205 -23.84 -7.55 -4.81
N VAL A 206 -24.29 -6.30 -4.82
CA VAL A 206 -25.05 -5.75 -5.93
C VAL A 206 -24.27 -4.63 -6.60
N LYS A 207 -24.17 -4.69 -7.94
CA LYS A 207 -23.41 -3.71 -8.72
C LYS A 207 -24.29 -2.51 -9.09
N HIS A 208 -23.82 -1.31 -8.78
CA HIS A 208 -24.42 -0.05 -9.23
C HIS A 208 -23.86 0.36 -10.61
N SER A 209 -24.59 1.20 -11.35
CA SER A 209 -24.20 1.70 -12.68
C SER A 209 -22.89 2.50 -12.70
N SER A 210 -22.47 3.09 -11.58
CA SER A 210 -21.16 3.75 -11.42
C SER A 210 -19.99 2.78 -11.34
N GLY A 211 -20.22 1.48 -11.18
CA GLY A 211 -19.22 0.46 -10.97
C GLY A 211 -19.02 0.06 -9.50
N VAL A 212 -19.55 0.83 -8.54
CA VAL A 212 -19.53 0.47 -7.11
C VAL A 212 -20.28 -0.84 -6.88
N GLN A 213 -19.73 -1.70 -6.05
CA GLN A 213 -20.41 -2.88 -5.51
C GLN A 213 -20.90 -2.58 -4.09
N LEU A 214 -22.14 -2.94 -3.80
CA LEU A 214 -22.75 -2.72 -2.50
C LEU A 214 -23.00 -4.05 -1.79
N LEU A 215 -22.46 -4.18 -0.58
CA LEU A 215 -22.92 -5.15 0.40
C LEU A 215 -23.98 -4.46 1.26
N ALA A 216 -25.24 -4.73 0.96
CA ALA A 216 -26.34 -4.01 1.55
C ALA A 216 -26.79 -4.60 2.91
N SER A 217 -27.18 -3.74 3.82
CA SER A 217 -28.11 -4.10 4.88
C SER A 217 -29.54 -3.92 4.38
N LEU A 218 -30.38 -4.92 4.58
CA LEU A 218 -31.81 -4.81 4.27
C LEU A 218 -32.60 -4.61 5.57
N PRO A 219 -33.76 -3.94 5.51
CA PRO A 219 -34.65 -3.78 6.66
C PRO A 219 -35.34 -5.12 6.98
N ALA A 220 -34.57 -6.11 7.39
CA ALA A 220 -35.09 -7.32 7.98
C ALA A 220 -35.04 -7.18 9.50
N PHE A 221 -36.15 -7.38 10.18
CA PHE A 221 -36.21 -7.49 11.62
C PHE A 221 -35.51 -8.80 12.01
N SER A 222 -34.21 -8.79 12.04
CA SER A 222 -33.41 -9.90 12.51
C SER A 222 -32.63 -9.41 13.71
N GLU A 223 -32.72 -10.09 14.83
CA GLU A 223 -31.82 -9.92 15.97
C GLU A 223 -30.41 -10.45 15.64
N ALA A 224 -29.91 -10.14 14.45
CA ALA A 224 -28.61 -10.61 14.01
C ALA A 224 -27.52 -9.88 14.80
N VAL A 225 -27.01 -10.54 15.80
CA VAL A 225 -25.77 -10.16 16.46
C VAL A 225 -24.64 -10.57 15.51
N ALA A 226 -23.83 -9.59 15.09
CA ALA A 226 -22.62 -9.87 14.34
C ALA A 226 -21.47 -10.05 15.32
N PRO A 227 -20.91 -11.25 15.48
CA PRO A 227 -19.72 -11.45 16.30
C PRO A 227 -18.56 -10.59 15.76
N PRO A 228 -17.76 -9.91 16.62
CA PRO A 228 -16.68 -9.03 16.18
C PRO A 228 -15.69 -9.70 15.21
N ASP A 229 -15.25 -10.91 15.51
CA ASP A 229 -14.35 -11.73 14.71
C ASP A 229 -14.88 -12.01 13.28
N ARG A 230 -16.19 -12.15 13.14
CA ARG A 230 -16.81 -12.31 11.82
C ARG A 230 -16.84 -11.02 11.02
N LEU A 231 -17.12 -9.90 11.66
CA LEU A 231 -17.01 -8.59 11.00
C LEU A 231 -15.58 -8.29 10.58
N GLU A 232 -14.61 -8.60 11.43
CA GLU A 232 -13.19 -8.46 11.08
C GLU A 232 -12.82 -9.31 9.86
N SER A 233 -13.17 -10.60 9.86
CA SER A 233 -12.92 -11.50 8.73
C SER A 233 -13.58 -11.00 7.44
N LEU A 234 -14.80 -10.48 7.51
CA LEU A 234 -15.49 -9.89 6.36
C LEU A 234 -14.76 -8.66 5.83
N VAL A 235 -14.38 -7.73 6.69
CA VAL A 235 -13.66 -6.52 6.31
C VAL A 235 -12.30 -6.86 5.70
N GLN A 236 -11.57 -7.83 6.25
CA GLN A 236 -10.31 -8.32 5.67
C GLN A 236 -10.52 -8.93 4.28
N CYS A 237 -11.58 -9.71 4.09
CA CYS A 237 -11.94 -10.26 2.78
C CYS A 237 -12.25 -9.13 1.76
N LEU A 238 -13.04 -8.13 2.15
CA LEU A 238 -13.35 -6.98 1.28
C LEU A 238 -12.09 -6.18 0.95
N LYS A 239 -11.24 -5.91 1.94
CA LYS A 239 -9.95 -5.20 1.77
C LYS A 239 -9.00 -5.91 0.80
N SER A 240 -9.00 -7.24 0.77
CA SER A 240 -8.18 -8.03 -0.16
C SER A 240 -8.78 -8.16 -1.56
N SER A 241 -10.10 -7.96 -1.71
CA SER A 241 -10.84 -8.19 -2.96
C SER A 241 -11.11 -6.91 -3.76
N PHE A 242 -10.99 -5.73 -3.13
CA PHE A 242 -11.30 -4.43 -3.74
C PHE A 242 -10.19 -3.43 -3.51
N ASP A 243 -10.02 -2.53 -4.48
CA ASP A 243 -9.06 -1.43 -4.34
C ASP A 243 -9.49 -0.46 -3.23
N PHE A 244 -10.79 -0.18 -3.12
CA PHE A 244 -11.36 0.65 -2.07
C PHE A 244 -12.48 -0.07 -1.32
N THR A 245 -12.41 -0.05 0.00
CA THR A 245 -13.47 -0.53 0.90
C THR A 245 -14.00 0.64 1.72
N VAL A 246 -15.24 1.02 1.48
CA VAL A 246 -15.93 2.08 2.22
C VAL A 246 -16.92 1.42 3.17
N LEU A 247 -16.77 1.68 4.46
CA LEU A 247 -17.64 1.15 5.51
C LEU A 247 -18.57 2.25 6.01
N ASP A 248 -19.87 2.08 5.81
CA ASP A 248 -20.91 2.88 6.44
C ASP A 248 -21.22 2.28 7.83
N VAL A 249 -20.62 2.88 8.85
CA VAL A 249 -20.69 2.36 10.23
C VAL A 249 -21.86 3.02 10.97
N PRO A 250 -22.70 2.26 11.66
CA PRO A 250 -23.81 2.82 12.45
C PRO A 250 -23.32 3.89 13.46
N HIS A 251 -24.20 4.83 13.77
CA HIS A 251 -23.89 5.92 14.71
C HIS A 251 -23.65 5.46 16.16
N LEU A 252 -24.08 4.25 16.53
CA LEU A 252 -23.80 3.65 17.82
C LEU A 252 -22.48 2.88 17.76
N LEU A 253 -21.51 3.30 18.58
CA LEU A 253 -20.26 2.56 18.79
C LEU A 253 -20.54 1.34 19.65
N GLU A 254 -21.11 0.31 19.03
CA GLU A 254 -21.22 -1.00 19.67
C GLU A 254 -19.85 -1.67 19.72
N PRO A 255 -19.55 -2.53 20.73
CA PRO A 255 -18.24 -3.18 20.88
C PRO A 255 -17.77 -3.91 19.61
N GLN A 256 -18.69 -4.47 18.83
CA GLN A 256 -18.39 -5.16 17.58
C GLN A 256 -17.79 -4.26 16.49
N PHE A 257 -18.06 -2.96 16.49
CA PHE A 257 -17.49 -2.01 15.53
C PHE A 257 -16.15 -1.46 16.00
N SER A 258 -15.86 -1.46 17.30
CA SER A 258 -14.56 -1.06 17.82
C SER A 258 -13.44 -2.00 17.38
N ALA A 259 -13.74 -3.27 17.15
CA ALA A 259 -12.81 -4.27 16.62
C ALA A 259 -12.38 -3.97 15.18
N LEU A 260 -13.17 -3.20 14.41
CA LEU A 260 -12.83 -2.81 13.06
C LEU A 260 -11.83 -1.66 12.97
N LEU A 261 -11.66 -0.85 14.02
CA LEU A 261 -10.81 0.35 13.99
C LEU A 261 -9.36 0.05 13.54
N PRO A 262 -8.70 -1.04 13.98
CA PRO A 262 -7.35 -1.37 13.54
C PRO A 262 -7.26 -1.77 12.07
N LEU A 263 -8.37 -2.12 11.41
CA LEU A 263 -8.42 -2.52 10.01
C LEU A 263 -8.58 -1.33 9.06
N LEU A 264 -8.93 -0.16 9.60
CA LEU A 264 -9.19 1.05 8.82
C LEU A 264 -7.89 1.78 8.52
N ASP A 265 -7.68 2.14 7.28
CA ASP A 265 -6.58 3.01 6.86
C ASP A 265 -6.93 4.48 7.11
N LYS A 266 -8.22 4.81 7.08
CA LYS A 266 -8.74 6.15 7.41
C LYS A 266 -10.08 6.07 8.14
N ILE A 267 -10.27 7.03 9.03
CA ILE A 267 -11.49 7.23 9.81
C ILE A 267 -12.05 8.61 9.48
N VAL A 268 -13.33 8.67 9.10
CA VAL A 268 -14.05 9.91 8.88
C VAL A 268 -15.15 10.05 9.93
N LEU A 269 -14.97 10.97 10.86
CA LEU A 269 -15.99 11.33 11.83
C LEU A 269 -16.85 12.46 11.28
N VAL A 270 -18.14 12.18 11.09
CA VAL A 270 -19.13 13.17 10.64
C VAL A 270 -19.80 13.79 11.87
N LEU A 271 -19.70 15.11 12.02
CA LEU A 271 -20.16 15.88 13.17
C LEU A 271 -21.53 16.55 12.93
#